data_2dfb884ed2929446e7be0ef689de0238
#
_entry.id   2dfb884ed2929446e7be0ef689de0238
#
_cell.length_a   1.000
_cell.length_b   1.000
_cell.length_c   1.000
_cell.angle_alpha   90.00
_cell.angle_beta   90.00
_cell.angle_gamma   90.00
#
_symmetry.space_group_name_H-M   'P 1'
#
loop_
_entity.id
_entity.type
_entity.pdbx_description
1 polymer ?
#
loop_
_entity_poly.entity_id
_entity_poly.type
_entity_poly.pdbx_seq_one_letter_code
_entity_poly.pdbx_strand_id
1 'polypeptide(L)'
;MIHKTDVQIRFNDIDILGHVNNAVYQYYFDLARVNYFTDILGEHEADFHAEALIVASIKVDYIMPVFLKDKIYVTTKITSIGNKSLTMIQEVFDGKQLLKATSETRMVAYSIKKQSTISIPERWKTLISSFEKDVVFKYLLDS
;
A
#
# COMPACT_ATOMS: atom_id res chain seq x y z
N MET A 1 5.03 5.69 -14.25
CA MET A 1 4.05 6.53 -13.55
C MET A 1 4.02 6.18 -12.07
N ILE A 2 3.76 7.16 -11.21
CA ILE A 2 3.73 6.92 -9.75
C ILE A 2 2.31 7.12 -9.26
N HIS A 3 1.80 6.16 -8.51
CA HIS A 3 0.49 6.28 -7.90
C HIS A 3 0.59 7.15 -6.64
N LYS A 4 -0.24 8.17 -6.54
CA LYS A 4 -0.27 9.10 -5.41
C LYS A 4 -1.67 9.18 -4.83
N THR A 5 -1.74 9.28 -3.51
CA THR A 5 -2.98 9.50 -2.77
C THR A 5 -2.79 10.68 -1.85
N ASP A 6 -3.58 11.72 -2.02
CA ASP A 6 -3.59 12.86 -1.10
C ASP A 6 -4.24 12.45 0.21
N VAL A 7 -3.68 12.93 1.31
CA VAL A 7 -4.17 12.61 2.65
C VAL A 7 -4.50 13.89 3.39
N GLN A 8 -5.70 13.94 3.95
CA GLN A 8 -6.09 15.02 4.84
C GLN A 8 -5.72 14.65 6.27
N ILE A 9 -4.84 15.45 6.89
CA ILE A 9 -4.50 15.30 8.30
C ILE A 9 -5.63 15.90 9.13
N ARG A 10 -6.10 15.16 10.13
CA ARG A 10 -7.15 15.61 11.03
C ARG A 10 -6.56 15.99 12.38
N PHE A 11 -7.27 16.88 13.09
CA PHE A 11 -6.86 17.30 14.42
C PHE A 11 -6.63 16.09 15.34
N ASN A 12 -7.51 15.09 15.28
CA ASN A 12 -7.40 13.90 16.12
C ASN A 12 -6.22 13.00 15.77
N ASP A 13 -5.55 13.23 14.63
CA ASP A 13 -4.37 12.47 14.24
C ASP A 13 -3.13 12.90 15.02
N ILE A 14 -3.18 14.09 15.64
CA ILE A 14 -2.03 14.71 16.32
C ILE A 14 -1.99 14.25 17.78
N ASP A 15 -0.82 13.82 18.24
CA ASP A 15 -0.62 13.42 19.62
C ASP A 15 -0.07 14.57 20.48
N ILE A 16 0.23 14.25 21.74
CA ILE A 16 0.70 15.23 22.72
C ILE A 16 2.04 15.88 22.32
N LEU A 17 2.82 15.23 21.45
CA LEU A 17 4.11 15.77 20.99
C LEU A 17 3.92 16.80 19.87
N GLY A 18 2.70 17.00 19.39
CA GLY A 18 2.39 18.00 18.39
C GLY A 18 2.52 17.54 16.95
N HIS A 19 2.72 16.26 16.71
CA HIS A 19 2.78 15.71 15.35
C HIS A 19 1.93 14.45 15.22
N VAL A 20 1.76 14.00 13.98
CA VAL A 20 0.93 12.83 13.69
C VAL A 20 1.43 11.63 14.50
N ASN A 21 0.50 11.01 15.23
CA ASN A 21 0.80 9.83 16.03
C ASN A 21 1.27 8.69 15.11
N ASN A 22 2.31 7.97 15.53
CA ASN A 22 2.87 6.89 14.74
C ASN A 22 1.85 5.85 14.33
N ALA A 23 0.88 5.54 15.18
CA ALA A 23 -0.18 4.56 14.86
C ALA A 23 -1.13 5.05 13.76
N VAL A 24 -1.28 6.36 13.61
CA VAL A 24 -2.21 6.94 12.62
C VAL A 24 -1.70 6.75 11.19
N TYR A 25 -0.39 6.62 10.97
CA TYR A 25 0.15 6.38 9.64
C TYR A 25 -0.45 5.14 8.97
N GLN A 26 -0.88 4.16 9.77
CA GLN A 26 -1.53 2.96 9.22
C GLN A 26 -2.79 3.30 8.44
N TYR A 27 -3.56 4.27 8.91
CA TYR A 27 -4.77 4.72 8.20
C TYR A 27 -4.41 5.39 6.88
N TYR A 28 -3.32 6.16 6.83
CA TYR A 28 -2.86 6.81 5.61
C TYR A 28 -2.42 5.77 4.58
N PHE A 29 -1.66 4.76 5.04
CA PHE A 29 -1.22 3.67 4.16
C PHE A 29 -2.40 2.84 3.68
N ASP A 30 -3.38 2.55 4.56
CA ASP A 30 -4.59 1.82 4.18
C ASP A 30 -5.38 2.55 3.10
N LEU A 31 -5.59 3.85 3.27
CA LEU A 31 -6.29 4.67 2.28
C LEU A 31 -5.59 4.60 0.92
N ALA A 32 -4.29 4.75 0.92
CA ALA A 32 -3.50 4.71 -0.31
C ALA A 32 -3.54 3.33 -0.96
N ARG A 33 -3.53 2.25 -0.17
CA ARG A 33 -3.66 0.88 -0.69
C ARG A 33 -5.01 0.67 -1.37
N VAL A 34 -6.09 1.11 -0.72
CA VAL A 34 -7.44 0.99 -1.30
C VAL A 34 -7.51 1.74 -2.62
N ASN A 35 -6.99 2.97 -2.66
CA ASN A 35 -6.98 3.76 -3.89
C ASN A 35 -6.16 3.09 -4.98
N TYR A 36 -5.00 2.55 -4.63
CA TYR A 36 -4.16 1.84 -5.59
C TYR A 36 -4.90 0.67 -6.21
N PHE A 37 -5.51 -0.17 -5.38
CA PHE A 37 -6.21 -1.36 -5.88
C PHE A 37 -7.42 -0.98 -6.72
N THR A 38 -8.16 0.04 -6.31
CA THR A 38 -9.30 0.53 -7.09
C THR A 38 -8.84 1.03 -8.46
N ASP A 39 -7.77 1.82 -8.50
CA ASP A 39 -7.30 2.43 -9.74
C ASP A 39 -6.60 1.44 -10.67
N ILE A 40 -5.79 0.54 -10.10
CA ILE A 40 -4.94 -0.36 -10.90
C ILE A 40 -5.64 -1.68 -11.20
N LEU A 41 -6.30 -2.27 -10.21
CA LEU A 41 -6.94 -3.57 -10.36
C LEU A 41 -8.42 -3.46 -10.74
N GLY A 42 -9.00 -2.27 -10.59
CA GLY A 42 -10.43 -2.10 -10.84
C GLY A 42 -11.30 -2.85 -9.85
N GLU A 43 -10.74 -3.18 -8.67
CA GLU A 43 -11.49 -3.89 -7.65
C GLU A 43 -12.46 -2.94 -6.95
N HIS A 44 -13.73 -3.28 -6.99
CA HIS A 44 -14.79 -2.58 -6.28
C HIS A 44 -15.13 -3.33 -5.00
N GLU A 45 -15.80 -2.65 -4.10
CA GLU A 45 -16.16 -3.20 -2.81
C GLU A 45 -16.83 -4.59 -2.91
N ALA A 46 -17.65 -4.81 -3.93
CA ALA A 46 -18.31 -6.08 -4.14
C ALA A 46 -17.35 -7.24 -4.46
N ASP A 47 -16.21 -6.94 -5.06
CA ASP A 47 -15.24 -7.96 -5.47
C ASP A 47 -14.43 -8.49 -4.30
N PHE A 48 -14.33 -7.74 -3.21
CA PHE A 48 -13.62 -8.16 -2.01
C PHE A 48 -14.30 -9.32 -1.28
N HIS A 49 -15.50 -9.70 -1.68
CA HIS A 49 -16.20 -10.84 -1.07
C HIS A 49 -15.67 -12.20 -1.53
N ALA A 50 -14.93 -12.25 -2.62
CA ALA A 50 -14.41 -13.50 -3.15
C ALA A 50 -12.91 -13.64 -2.89
N GLU A 51 -12.14 -12.72 -3.40
CA GLU A 51 -10.68 -12.73 -3.33
C GLU A 51 -10.17 -11.38 -2.87
N ALA A 52 -9.17 -11.37 -2.01
CA ALA A 52 -8.62 -10.14 -1.44
C ALA A 52 -7.11 -10.26 -1.27
N LEU A 53 -6.46 -9.10 -1.17
CA LEU A 53 -5.08 -9.01 -0.70
C LEU A 53 -5.12 -8.55 0.75
N ILE A 54 -4.57 -9.36 1.64
CA ILE A 54 -4.53 -9.05 3.07
C ILE A 54 -3.10 -8.77 3.50
N VAL A 55 -2.94 -7.88 4.47
CA VAL A 55 -1.63 -7.53 5.01
C VAL A 55 -1.14 -8.67 5.90
N ALA A 56 0.01 -9.26 5.55
CA ALA A 56 0.66 -10.29 6.34
C ALA A 56 1.71 -9.70 7.27
N SER A 57 2.45 -8.68 6.82
CA SER A 57 3.43 -7.99 7.64
C SER A 57 3.63 -6.58 7.11
N ILE A 58 4.05 -5.69 8.01
CA ILE A 58 4.35 -4.31 7.64
C ILE A 58 5.52 -3.82 8.48
N LYS A 59 6.44 -3.13 7.80
CA LYS A 59 7.54 -2.43 8.45
C LYS A 59 7.44 -0.96 8.09
N VAL A 60 7.43 -0.09 9.11
CA VAL A 60 7.35 1.35 8.91
C VAL A 60 8.57 1.99 9.50
N ASP A 61 9.23 2.86 8.74
CA ASP A 61 10.30 3.73 9.22
C ASP A 61 9.79 5.17 9.24
N TYR A 62 9.86 5.80 10.40
CA TYR A 62 9.44 7.19 10.61
C TYR A 62 10.68 8.07 10.50
N ILE A 63 10.76 8.88 9.45
CA ILE A 63 11.98 9.60 9.09
C ILE A 63 11.94 11.03 9.63
N MET A 64 10.82 11.72 9.43
CA MET A 64 10.62 13.09 9.90
C MET A 64 9.18 13.25 10.38
N PRO A 65 8.92 14.08 11.40
CA PRO A 65 7.56 14.25 11.89
C PRO A 65 6.67 14.98 10.87
N VAL A 66 5.38 14.65 10.92
CA VAL A 66 4.33 15.33 10.15
C VAL A 66 3.52 16.17 11.12
N PHE A 67 3.29 17.43 10.78
CA PHE A 67 2.54 18.38 11.58
C PHE A 67 1.16 18.64 10.98
N LEU A 68 0.23 19.13 11.79
CA LEU A 68 -1.15 19.35 11.37
C LEU A 68 -1.27 20.21 10.11
N LYS A 69 -0.39 21.21 9.97
CA LYS A 69 -0.44 22.12 8.82
C LYS A 69 0.22 21.60 7.56
N ASP A 70 0.90 20.46 7.66
CA ASP A 70 1.55 19.87 6.49
C ASP A 70 0.49 19.35 5.51
N LYS A 71 0.80 19.47 4.23
CA LYS A 71 0.03 18.78 3.20
C LYS A 71 0.82 17.56 2.79
N ILE A 72 0.23 16.38 2.92
CA ILE A 72 0.94 15.14 2.65
C ILE A 72 0.25 14.33 1.57
N TYR A 73 1.04 13.51 0.92
CA TYR A 73 0.54 12.48 0.01
C TYR A 73 1.34 11.19 0.21
N VAL A 74 0.72 10.09 -0.15
CA VAL A 74 1.33 8.76 -0.08
C VAL A 74 1.54 8.25 -1.50
N THR A 75 2.77 7.82 -1.81
CA THR A 75 3.03 7.07 -3.03
C THR A 75 2.91 5.59 -2.75
N THR A 76 2.40 4.83 -3.70
CA THR A 76 2.22 3.39 -3.58
C THR A 76 2.78 2.70 -4.79
N LYS A 77 3.55 1.65 -4.57
CA LYS A 77 4.21 0.89 -5.63
C LYS A 77 4.29 -0.58 -5.23
N ILE A 78 4.00 -1.48 -6.15
CA ILE A 78 4.27 -2.90 -5.97
C ILE A 78 5.61 -3.18 -6.64
N THR A 79 6.57 -3.67 -5.86
CA THR A 79 7.95 -3.88 -6.32
C THR A 79 8.23 -5.32 -6.72
N SER A 80 7.51 -6.27 -6.12
CA SER A 80 7.69 -7.68 -6.48
C SER A 80 6.41 -8.47 -6.26
N ILE A 81 6.26 -9.52 -7.06
CA ILE A 81 5.13 -10.44 -6.99
C ILE A 81 5.69 -11.86 -6.90
N GLY A 82 5.29 -12.59 -5.86
CA GLY A 82 5.59 -14.02 -5.72
C GLY A 82 4.39 -14.85 -6.15
N ASN A 83 4.38 -16.12 -5.74
CA ASN A 83 3.26 -17.01 -6.08
C ASN A 83 1.97 -16.61 -5.36
N LYS A 84 2.03 -16.44 -4.04
CA LYS A 84 0.87 -16.14 -3.20
C LYS A 84 0.95 -14.76 -2.52
N SER A 85 2.08 -14.07 -2.64
CA SER A 85 2.32 -12.81 -1.95
C SER A 85 2.94 -11.79 -2.88
N LEU A 86 2.83 -10.53 -2.48
CA LEU A 86 3.50 -9.43 -3.17
C LEU A 86 4.06 -8.46 -2.14
N THR A 87 5.01 -7.65 -2.57
CA THR A 87 5.63 -6.62 -1.74
C THR A 87 5.23 -5.24 -2.28
N MET A 88 4.75 -4.41 -1.38
CA MET A 88 4.32 -3.04 -1.67
C MET A 88 5.17 -2.07 -0.87
N ILE A 89 5.64 -1.03 -1.52
CA ILE A 89 6.37 0.07 -0.89
C ILE A 89 5.49 1.31 -0.95
N GLN A 90 5.34 1.95 0.20
CA GLN A 90 4.61 3.21 0.31
C GLN A 90 5.49 4.24 0.98
N GLU A 91 5.39 5.49 0.53
CA GLU A 91 6.19 6.59 1.05
C GLU A 91 5.29 7.78 1.30
N VAL A 92 5.49 8.45 2.43
CA VAL A 92 4.76 9.66 2.79
C VAL A 92 5.66 10.86 2.53
N PHE A 93 5.19 11.79 1.70
CA PHE A 93 5.89 13.03 1.38
C PHE A 93 5.05 14.23 1.79
N ASP A 94 5.71 15.33 2.15
CA ASP A 94 5.00 16.60 2.35
C ASP A 94 4.93 17.41 1.05
N GLY A 95 4.33 18.61 1.13
CA GLY A 95 4.17 19.48 -0.04
C GLY A 95 5.47 20.01 -0.61
N LYS A 96 6.57 19.89 0.13
CA LYS A 96 7.92 20.25 -0.33
C LYS A 96 8.70 19.04 -0.83
N GLN A 97 8.03 17.90 -0.97
CA GLN A 97 8.63 16.64 -1.43
C GLN A 97 9.67 16.06 -0.46
N LEU A 98 9.56 16.40 0.82
CA LEU A 98 10.40 15.81 1.86
C LEU A 98 9.79 14.49 2.32
N LEU A 99 10.62 13.45 2.38
CA LEU A 99 10.21 12.13 2.81
C LEU A 99 9.97 12.12 4.33
N LYS A 100 8.78 11.74 4.73
CA LYS A 100 8.38 11.70 6.14
C LYS A 100 8.36 10.32 6.74
N ALA A 101 7.97 9.32 5.95
CA ALA A 101 7.90 7.93 6.40
C ALA A 101 7.94 7.00 5.20
N THR A 102 8.39 5.77 5.44
CA THR A 102 8.34 4.70 4.44
C THR A 102 7.69 3.47 5.04
N SER A 103 7.04 2.67 4.19
CA SER A 103 6.43 1.42 4.61
C SER A 103 6.73 0.34 3.59
N GLU A 104 7.14 -0.83 4.09
CA GLU A 104 7.26 -2.03 3.29
C GLU A 104 6.22 -3.02 3.79
N THR A 105 5.29 -3.41 2.92
CA THR A 105 4.16 -4.27 3.27
C THR A 105 4.21 -5.52 2.42
N ARG A 106 4.11 -6.66 3.08
CA ARG A 106 3.91 -7.93 2.42
C ARG A 106 2.42 -8.27 2.49
N MET A 107 1.83 -8.50 1.33
CA MET A 107 0.42 -8.85 1.22
C MET A 107 0.26 -10.23 0.62
N VAL A 108 -0.77 -10.93 1.07
CA VAL A 108 -1.04 -12.32 0.65
C VAL A 108 -2.41 -12.37 -0.01
N ALA A 109 -2.49 -13.06 -1.13
CA ALA A 109 -3.77 -13.30 -1.79
C ALA A 109 -4.56 -14.36 -1.01
N TYR A 110 -5.82 -14.08 -0.76
CA TYR A 110 -6.66 -14.87 0.12
C TYR A 110 -8.05 -15.02 -0.49
N SER A 111 -8.57 -16.25 -0.42
CA SER A 111 -9.95 -16.52 -0.81
C SER A 111 -10.84 -16.50 0.43
N ILE A 112 -11.75 -15.54 0.49
CA ILE A 112 -12.69 -15.41 1.60
C ILE A 112 -13.62 -16.61 1.62
N LYS A 113 -14.06 -17.06 0.45
CA LYS A 113 -14.96 -18.21 0.32
C LYS A 113 -14.30 -19.50 0.80
N LYS A 114 -13.05 -19.75 0.40
CA LYS A 114 -12.31 -20.98 0.77
C LYS A 114 -11.61 -20.87 2.11
N GLN A 115 -11.51 -19.67 2.67
CA GLN A 115 -10.79 -19.37 3.91
C GLN A 115 -9.35 -19.89 3.87
N SER A 116 -8.67 -19.64 2.76
CA SER A 116 -7.29 -20.07 2.55
C SER A 116 -6.54 -19.10 1.66
N THR A 117 -5.21 -19.16 1.74
CA THR A 117 -4.36 -18.43 0.80
C THR A 117 -4.48 -19.04 -0.58
N ILE A 118 -4.34 -18.20 -1.59
CA ILE A 118 -4.42 -18.61 -2.99
C ILE A 118 -3.25 -18.02 -3.75
N SER A 119 -2.99 -18.56 -4.94
CA SER A 119 -2.06 -17.91 -5.87
C SER A 119 -2.64 -16.57 -6.30
N ILE A 120 -1.77 -15.59 -6.51
CA ILE A 120 -2.21 -14.28 -6.99
C ILE A 120 -2.85 -14.47 -8.37
N PRO A 121 -4.11 -14.01 -8.57
CA PRO A 121 -4.79 -14.17 -9.86
C PRO A 121 -3.98 -13.56 -11.02
N GLU A 122 -3.97 -14.26 -12.14
CA GLU A 122 -3.24 -13.80 -13.32
C GLU A 122 -3.70 -12.42 -13.80
N ARG A 123 -4.99 -12.11 -13.68
CA ARG A 123 -5.51 -10.80 -14.06
C ARG A 123 -4.88 -9.67 -13.24
N TRP A 124 -4.59 -9.92 -11.96
CA TRP A 124 -3.93 -8.92 -11.12
C TRP A 124 -2.47 -8.74 -11.53
N LYS A 125 -1.78 -9.85 -11.82
CA LYS A 125 -0.38 -9.79 -12.28
C LYS A 125 -0.26 -8.97 -13.56
N THR A 126 -1.17 -9.18 -14.49
CA THR A 126 -1.19 -8.46 -15.77
C THR A 126 -1.43 -6.97 -15.55
N LEU A 127 -2.42 -6.62 -14.74
CA LEU A 127 -2.76 -5.22 -14.47
C LEU A 127 -1.62 -4.51 -13.72
N ILE A 128 -1.05 -5.16 -12.71
CA ILE A 128 0.06 -4.60 -11.95
C ILE A 128 1.28 -4.38 -12.85
N SER A 129 1.66 -5.38 -13.64
CA SER A 129 2.83 -5.27 -14.51
C SER A 129 2.63 -4.26 -15.64
N SER A 130 1.40 -4.00 -16.04
CA SER A 130 1.09 -2.95 -17.00
C SER A 130 1.33 -1.56 -16.43
N PHE A 131 1.11 -1.38 -15.15
CA PHE A 131 1.34 -0.11 -14.45
C PHE A 131 2.78 0.00 -13.93
N GLU A 132 3.28 -1.04 -13.25
CA GLU A 132 4.62 -1.10 -12.67
C GLU A 132 5.57 -1.77 -13.64
N LYS A 133 6.23 -0.99 -14.47
CA LYS A 133 7.08 -1.52 -15.56
C LYS A 133 8.31 -2.26 -15.04
N ASP A 134 8.73 -1.97 -13.81
CA ASP A 134 9.93 -2.55 -13.20
C ASP A 134 9.62 -3.60 -12.12
N VAL A 135 8.37 -4.06 -12.04
CA VAL A 135 7.99 -5.09 -11.05
C VAL A 135 8.74 -6.40 -11.33
N VAL A 136 9.22 -7.03 -10.25
CA VAL A 136 9.96 -8.29 -10.32
C VAL A 136 9.03 -9.44 -9.96
N PHE A 137 9.01 -10.48 -10.80
CA PHE A 137 8.27 -11.72 -10.51
C PHE A 137 9.24 -12.70 -9.87
N LYS A 138 9.19 -12.80 -8.54
CA LYS A 138 10.16 -13.60 -7.76
C LYS A 138 10.11 -15.09 -8.06
N TYR A 139 8.91 -15.61 -8.35
CA TYR A 139 8.79 -17.06 -8.64
C TYR A 139 9.45 -17.46 -9.96
N LEU A 140 9.75 -16.52 -10.82
CA LEU A 140 10.51 -16.79 -12.06
C LEU A 140 12.01 -16.89 -11.78
N LEU A 141 12.47 -16.25 -10.70
CA LEU A 141 13.88 -16.27 -10.30
C LEU A 141 14.23 -17.48 -9.47
N ASP A 142 13.25 -18.07 -8.79
CA ASP A 142 13.43 -19.21 -7.89
C ASP A 142 13.28 -20.57 -8.59
N SER A 143 13.04 -20.56 -9.89
CA SER A 143 12.85 -21.79 -10.68
C SER A 143 14.16 -22.41 -11.16
#